data_99f817fd4e95a29e8c2fc6c186dca86f
#
_entry.id   99f817fd4e95a29e8c2fc6c186dca86f
#
_cell.length_a   1.000
_cell.length_b   1.000
_cell.length_c   1.000
_cell.angle_alpha   90.00
_cell.angle_beta   90.00
_cell.angle_gamma   90.00
#
_symmetry.space_group_name_H-M   'P 1'
#
loop_
_entity.id
_entity.type
_entity.pdbx_description
1 polymer ?
#
loop_
_entity_poly.entity_id
_entity_poly.type
_entity_poly.pdbx_seq_one_letter_code
_entity_poly.pdbx_strand_id
1 'polypeptide(L)'
;MLCTHLKVIFATLLLLLGANSAASISLLRDPDIERSLRELAQPILKAAGIENNTFQILVVNSPSLNAFVIDQNHIFIHSGLILKLSSAAQLQAVIAHEAAHITNGHIARRITNTRKAKITSTFGTLIAIAAAAGGQSTAGVGIALGTASSAGRILLAHTRDEESSADQSAIRYMQNANLNANAMTEVFEKFEQQVNLRVENQEPYARSHPLDRDRIRAATRLTAMLPNYVTNPEHKYWFSRIYTKLSAFSYAPEWALNQPTSNINFELMRKAIANHRLGQSEKAIDLISKLVALQPKDPYYWELKGQILLENRRYSLAIKAYQTATKLDPNNPLILGGYGKALLTKNSQINNIEALKILKEAQNLDGKDAVILHNLGEAFSRSGQNGQAALAIAERYALQGDMKNAVLQAKRADSILPRGSAAWQRAQDIIYHF
;
A
#
# COMPACT_ATOMS: atom_id res chain seq x y z
N MET A 1 -14.20 -50.67 -26.55
CA MET A 1 -13.58 -50.22 -25.29
C MET A 1 -12.49 -49.16 -25.44
N LEU A 2 -11.90 -48.92 -26.61
CA LEU A 2 -10.81 -47.91 -26.80
C LEU A 2 -11.30 -46.44 -26.88
N CYS A 3 -12.57 -46.21 -27.27
CA CYS A 3 -13.09 -44.82 -27.44
C CYS A 3 -13.55 -44.14 -26.15
N THR A 4 -13.79 -44.89 -25.07
CA THR A 4 -14.22 -44.34 -23.78
C THR A 4 -13.06 -43.84 -22.95
N HIS A 5 -11.89 -44.47 -23.08
CA HIS A 5 -10.68 -44.02 -22.35
C HIS A 5 -10.06 -42.74 -22.91
N LEU A 6 -10.22 -42.46 -24.22
CA LEU A 6 -9.72 -41.26 -24.86
C LEU A 6 -10.51 -39.99 -24.47
N LYS A 7 -11.82 -40.11 -24.21
CA LYS A 7 -12.65 -39.00 -23.74
C LYS A 7 -12.42 -38.64 -22.27
N VAL A 8 -12.05 -39.59 -21.43
CA VAL A 8 -11.73 -39.35 -20.02
C VAL A 8 -10.35 -38.69 -19.88
N ILE A 9 -9.37 -39.08 -20.69
CA ILE A 9 -8.02 -38.45 -20.69
C ILE A 9 -8.08 -37.01 -21.21
N PHE A 10 -8.95 -36.70 -22.17
CA PHE A 10 -9.11 -35.33 -22.68
C PHE A 10 -9.88 -34.45 -21.68
N ALA A 11 -10.83 -34.96 -20.91
CA ALA A 11 -11.56 -34.22 -19.88
C ALA A 11 -10.67 -33.97 -18.65
N THR A 12 -9.77 -34.88 -18.28
CA THR A 12 -8.80 -34.68 -17.17
C THR A 12 -7.68 -33.72 -17.57
N LEU A 13 -7.28 -33.67 -18.84
CA LEU A 13 -6.27 -32.71 -19.33
C LEU A 13 -6.82 -31.28 -19.41
N LEU A 14 -8.13 -31.11 -19.67
CA LEU A 14 -8.79 -29.79 -19.65
C LEU A 14 -9.00 -29.25 -18.21
N LEU A 15 -9.08 -30.13 -17.21
CA LEU A 15 -9.20 -29.74 -15.80
C LEU A 15 -7.88 -29.32 -15.16
N LEU A 16 -6.73 -29.65 -15.79
CA LEU A 16 -5.41 -29.21 -15.37
C LEU A 16 -4.95 -27.88 -15.99
N LEU A 17 -5.72 -27.30 -16.90
CA LEU A 17 -5.51 -25.97 -17.47
C LEU A 17 -6.29 -24.87 -16.71
N GLY A 18 -6.90 -25.22 -15.59
CA GLY A 18 -7.68 -24.29 -14.80
C GLY A 18 -6.95 -23.78 -13.57
N ALA A 19 -6.87 -22.47 -13.49
CA ALA A 19 -6.54 -21.65 -12.33
C ALA A 19 -5.04 -21.36 -12.12
N ASN A 20 -4.41 -20.67 -13.04
CA ASN A 20 -3.51 -19.63 -12.62
C ASN A 20 -4.36 -18.58 -11.89
N SER A 21 -4.54 -18.76 -10.59
CA SER A 21 -5.05 -17.71 -9.71
C SER A 21 -4.05 -16.56 -9.81
N ALA A 22 -4.38 -15.53 -10.58
CA ALA A 22 -3.64 -14.29 -10.55
C ALA A 22 -3.58 -13.86 -9.08
N ALA A 23 -2.41 -13.95 -8.46
CA ALA A 23 -2.22 -13.50 -7.10
C ALA A 23 -2.58 -12.02 -7.06
N SER A 24 -3.67 -11.69 -6.41
CA SER A 24 -4.09 -10.30 -6.23
C SER A 24 -3.04 -9.58 -5.38
N ILE A 25 -2.50 -8.48 -5.88
CA ILE A 25 -1.60 -7.63 -5.10
C ILE A 25 -2.43 -6.95 -4.01
N SER A 26 -2.03 -7.20 -2.77
CA SER A 26 -2.65 -6.61 -1.58
C SER A 26 -1.86 -5.36 -1.16
N LEU A 27 -2.53 -4.23 -1.01
CA LEU A 27 -1.95 -3.09 -0.32
C LEU A 27 -1.95 -3.35 1.19
N LEU A 28 -0.84 -3.02 1.82
CA LEU A 28 -0.72 -3.01 3.25
C LEU A 28 -1.04 -1.59 3.73
N ARG A 29 -2.29 -1.37 4.17
CA ARG A 29 -2.75 -0.11 4.70
C ARG A 29 -2.60 -0.12 6.22
N ASP A 30 -1.71 0.71 6.73
CA ASP A 30 -1.41 0.81 8.16
C ASP A 30 -1.05 2.25 8.51
N PRO A 31 -1.73 2.89 9.48
CA PRO A 31 -1.55 4.32 9.75
C PRO A 31 -0.13 4.66 10.24
N ASP A 32 0.51 3.76 10.96
CA ASP A 32 1.87 3.94 11.49
C ASP A 32 2.93 3.82 10.38
N ILE A 33 2.77 2.84 9.51
CA ILE A 33 3.64 2.64 8.34
C ILE A 33 3.51 3.82 7.38
N GLU A 34 2.28 4.24 7.05
CA GLU A 34 2.05 5.38 6.16
C GLU A 34 2.57 6.70 6.74
N ARG A 35 2.44 6.90 8.07
CA ARG A 35 3.04 8.05 8.75
C ARG A 35 4.57 8.01 8.68
N SER A 36 5.17 6.87 8.97
CA SER A 36 6.62 6.71 8.94
C SER A 36 7.20 6.97 7.54
N LEU A 37 6.54 6.48 6.50
CA LEU A 37 6.92 6.75 5.10
C LEU A 37 6.79 8.23 4.76
N ARG A 38 5.74 8.90 5.21
CA ARG A 38 5.53 10.34 5.00
C ARG A 38 6.64 11.17 5.62
N GLU A 39 7.03 10.87 6.86
CA GLU A 39 8.12 11.56 7.55
C GLU A 39 9.47 11.39 6.83
N LEU A 40 9.74 10.19 6.33
CA LEU A 40 10.96 9.92 5.57
C LEU A 40 10.96 10.60 4.19
N ALA A 41 9.80 10.72 3.56
CA ALA A 41 9.66 11.26 2.22
C ALA A 41 9.56 12.78 2.18
N GLN A 42 9.00 13.42 3.21
CA GLN A 42 8.70 14.85 3.21
C GLN A 42 9.84 15.75 2.75
N PRO A 43 11.09 15.60 3.23
CA PRO A 43 12.19 16.44 2.78
C PRO A 43 12.51 16.25 1.29
N ILE A 44 12.34 15.04 0.76
CA ILE A 44 12.55 14.71 -0.65
C ILE A 44 11.46 15.34 -1.51
N LEU A 45 10.20 15.14 -1.14
CA LEU A 45 9.05 15.66 -1.88
C LEU A 45 9.11 17.19 -1.97
N LYS A 46 9.47 17.86 -0.87
CA LYS A 46 9.71 19.29 -0.84
C LYS A 46 10.84 19.71 -1.79
N ALA A 47 11.98 19.00 -1.77
CA ALA A 47 13.11 19.27 -2.65
C ALA A 47 12.80 19.00 -4.13
N ALA A 48 11.86 18.08 -4.40
CA ALA A 48 11.37 17.75 -5.74
C ALA A 48 10.24 18.68 -6.23
N GLY A 49 9.76 19.61 -5.38
CA GLY A 49 8.63 20.48 -5.71
C GLY A 49 7.27 19.77 -5.74
N ILE A 50 7.16 18.62 -5.05
CA ILE A 50 5.91 17.87 -4.91
C ILE A 50 5.23 18.30 -3.60
N GLU A 51 4.54 19.43 -3.64
CA GLU A 51 3.79 19.97 -2.50
C GLU A 51 2.29 19.67 -2.68
N ASN A 52 1.93 18.39 -2.63
CA ASN A 52 0.54 17.96 -2.81
C ASN A 52 0.07 17.15 -1.59
N ASN A 53 -0.94 17.67 -0.89
CA ASN A 53 -1.55 17.00 0.26
C ASN A 53 -2.22 15.65 -0.09
N THR A 54 -2.45 15.38 -1.38
CA THR A 54 -3.00 14.12 -1.87
C THR A 54 -1.92 13.10 -2.27
N PHE A 55 -0.64 13.45 -2.14
CA PHE A 55 0.46 12.55 -2.45
C PHE A 55 0.60 11.43 -1.40
N GLN A 56 0.66 10.20 -1.87
CA GLN A 56 0.72 9.03 -0.99
C GLN A 56 1.86 8.10 -1.37
N ILE A 57 2.47 7.50 -0.35
CA ILE A 57 3.40 6.38 -0.51
C ILE A 57 2.75 5.14 0.08
N LEU A 58 2.47 4.17 -0.76
CA LEU A 58 1.69 2.99 -0.42
C LEU A 58 2.56 1.74 -0.42
N VAL A 59 2.36 0.87 0.57
CA VAL A 59 3.08 -0.39 0.65
C VAL A 59 2.31 -1.50 -0.03
N VAL A 60 2.96 -2.16 -0.98
CA VAL A 60 2.47 -3.40 -1.59
C VAL A 60 2.89 -4.57 -0.70
N ASN A 61 1.93 -5.39 -0.27
CA ASN A 61 2.21 -6.60 0.52
C ASN A 61 2.80 -7.69 -0.38
N SER A 62 4.09 -7.61 -0.64
CA SER A 62 4.82 -8.54 -1.49
C SER A 62 6.25 -8.72 -1.00
N PRO A 63 6.76 -9.95 -0.92
CA PRO A 63 8.14 -10.23 -0.51
C PRO A 63 9.16 -9.85 -1.59
N SER A 64 8.75 -9.61 -2.83
CA SER A 64 9.66 -9.23 -3.91
C SER A 64 10.21 -7.82 -3.72
N LEU A 65 11.35 -7.55 -4.33
CA LEU A 65 11.99 -6.24 -4.28
C LEU A 65 11.45 -5.39 -5.44
N ASN A 66 10.65 -4.37 -5.13
CA ASN A 66 10.13 -3.44 -6.14
C ASN A 66 9.72 -2.10 -5.53
N ALA A 67 9.85 -1.04 -6.32
CA ALA A 67 9.19 0.25 -6.15
C ALA A 67 8.80 0.76 -7.54
N PHE A 68 7.75 1.55 -7.66
CA PHE A 68 7.30 2.08 -8.94
C PHE A 68 6.28 3.21 -8.77
N VAL A 69 6.11 3.98 -9.83
CA VAL A 69 5.09 5.02 -9.97
C VAL A 69 4.22 4.72 -11.18
N ILE A 70 2.92 4.99 -11.09
CA ILE A 70 1.95 4.81 -12.17
C ILE A 70 1.17 6.10 -12.48
N ASP A 71 1.19 7.06 -11.57
CA ASP A 71 0.61 8.38 -11.73
C ASP A 71 1.45 9.46 -11.04
N GLN A 72 0.94 10.68 -10.97
CA GLN A 72 1.66 11.82 -10.40
C GLN A 72 1.52 11.95 -8.87
N ASN A 73 0.71 11.11 -8.23
CA ASN A 73 0.33 11.27 -6.83
C ASN A 73 0.72 10.08 -5.95
N HIS A 74 1.19 8.97 -6.53
CA HIS A 74 1.43 7.74 -5.77
C HIS A 74 2.80 7.13 -6.08
N ILE A 75 3.53 6.80 -5.03
CA ILE A 75 4.67 5.88 -5.07
C ILE A 75 4.26 4.57 -4.39
N PHE A 76 4.54 3.45 -5.05
CA PHE A 76 4.31 2.11 -4.52
C PHE A 76 5.64 1.47 -4.17
N ILE A 77 5.76 0.93 -2.94
CA ILE A 77 6.97 0.25 -2.48
C ILE A 77 6.57 -1.12 -1.94
N HIS A 78 7.21 -2.19 -2.42
CA HIS A 78 6.97 -3.52 -1.89
C HIS A 78 7.54 -3.67 -0.47
N SER A 79 6.80 -4.37 0.39
CA SER A 79 7.24 -4.66 1.76
C SER A 79 8.61 -5.36 1.79
N GLY A 80 8.86 -6.26 0.82
CA GLY A 80 10.15 -6.93 0.68
C GLY A 80 11.30 -5.97 0.43
N LEU A 81 11.09 -4.91 -0.36
CA LEU A 81 12.14 -3.91 -0.60
C LEU A 81 12.45 -3.13 0.69
N ILE A 82 11.43 -2.65 1.41
CA ILE A 82 11.63 -1.93 2.69
C ILE A 82 12.42 -2.79 3.67
N LEU A 83 12.09 -4.09 3.77
CA LEU A 83 12.77 -5.04 4.66
C LEU A 83 14.19 -5.41 4.20
N LYS A 84 14.52 -5.24 2.93
CA LYS A 84 15.86 -5.47 2.36
C LYS A 84 16.82 -4.30 2.61
N LEU A 85 16.28 -3.09 2.72
CA LEU A 85 17.06 -1.89 2.96
C LEU A 85 17.57 -1.85 4.41
N SER A 86 18.74 -1.23 4.61
CA SER A 86 19.44 -1.25 5.90
C SER A 86 19.40 0.10 6.63
N SER A 87 18.96 1.17 5.96
CA SER A 87 18.97 2.51 6.52
C SER A 87 17.83 3.40 5.98
N ALA A 88 17.50 4.44 6.73
CA ALA A 88 16.60 5.49 6.28
C ALA A 88 17.06 6.10 4.95
N ALA A 89 18.35 6.36 4.80
CA ALA A 89 18.92 6.99 3.61
C ALA A 89 18.70 6.11 2.35
N GLN A 90 18.84 4.79 2.47
CA GLN A 90 18.55 3.88 1.34
C GLN A 90 17.07 3.93 0.93
N LEU A 91 16.13 3.94 1.89
CA LEU A 91 14.71 4.09 1.57
C LEU A 91 14.40 5.46 0.95
N GLN A 92 15.04 6.50 1.48
CA GLN A 92 14.95 7.86 0.94
C GLN A 92 15.52 7.95 -0.48
N ALA A 93 16.60 7.23 -0.80
CA ALA A 93 17.15 7.16 -2.16
C ALA A 93 16.16 6.53 -3.15
N VAL A 94 15.50 5.43 -2.75
CA VAL A 94 14.43 4.82 -3.56
C VAL A 94 13.27 5.80 -3.77
N ILE A 95 12.79 6.45 -2.71
CA ILE A 95 11.70 7.44 -2.80
C ILE A 95 12.10 8.62 -3.71
N ALA A 96 13.35 9.09 -3.62
CA ALA A 96 13.84 10.18 -4.45
C ALA A 96 13.90 9.79 -5.93
N HIS A 97 14.29 8.54 -6.23
CA HIS A 97 14.30 8.00 -7.60
C HIS A 97 12.89 7.91 -8.19
N GLU A 98 11.93 7.39 -7.44
CA GLU A 98 10.53 7.33 -7.87
C GLU A 98 9.92 8.73 -8.04
N ALA A 99 10.20 9.65 -7.12
CA ALA A 99 9.79 11.05 -7.23
C ALA A 99 10.37 11.72 -8.48
N ALA A 100 11.61 11.38 -8.86
CA ALA A 100 12.24 11.89 -10.07
C ALA A 100 11.53 11.40 -11.35
N HIS A 101 11.04 10.17 -11.39
CA HIS A 101 10.23 9.70 -12.51
C HIS A 101 8.95 10.52 -12.70
N ILE A 102 8.34 10.97 -11.61
CA ILE A 102 7.16 11.84 -11.65
C ILE A 102 7.54 13.23 -12.19
N THR A 103 8.52 13.88 -11.58
CA THR A 103 8.88 15.27 -11.87
C THR A 103 9.56 15.45 -13.23
N ASN A 104 10.29 14.44 -13.72
CA ASN A 104 10.86 14.42 -15.06
C ASN A 104 9.81 14.10 -16.15
N GLY A 105 8.55 13.87 -15.77
CA GLY A 105 7.44 13.63 -16.69
C GLY A 105 7.50 12.28 -17.43
N HIS A 106 8.26 11.31 -16.92
CA HIS A 106 8.42 10.00 -17.56
C HIS A 106 7.05 9.28 -17.67
N ILE A 107 6.22 9.39 -16.63
CA ILE A 107 4.89 8.79 -16.60
C ILE A 107 3.93 9.49 -17.56
N ALA A 108 3.92 10.85 -17.57
CA ALA A 108 3.05 11.62 -18.44
C ALA A 108 3.33 11.35 -19.93
N ARG A 109 4.62 11.28 -20.32
CA ARG A 109 5.03 10.91 -21.70
C ARG A 109 4.55 9.51 -22.08
N ARG A 110 4.67 8.56 -21.16
CA ARG A 110 4.26 7.17 -21.37
C ARG A 110 2.76 7.06 -21.60
N ILE A 111 1.95 7.73 -20.75
CA ILE A 111 0.50 7.83 -20.90
C ILE A 111 0.12 8.38 -22.29
N THR A 112 0.77 9.45 -22.71
CA THR A 112 0.49 10.09 -23.99
C THR A 112 0.85 9.20 -25.18
N ASN A 113 2.00 8.52 -25.13
CA ASN A 113 2.47 7.62 -26.18
C ASN A 113 1.57 6.37 -26.31
N THR A 114 1.09 5.85 -25.20
CA THR A 114 0.22 4.66 -25.17
C THR A 114 -1.18 4.98 -25.72
N ARG A 115 -1.72 6.17 -25.44
CA ARG A 115 -2.99 6.63 -26.03
C ARG A 115 -2.90 6.75 -27.56
N LYS A 116 -1.77 7.24 -28.09
CA LYS A 116 -1.52 7.32 -29.53
C LYS A 116 -1.42 5.92 -30.19
N ALA A 117 -0.94 4.92 -29.47
CA ALA A 117 -0.74 3.57 -29.98
C ALA A 117 -1.98 2.67 -29.97
N LYS A 118 -3.17 3.17 -29.67
CA LYS A 118 -4.45 2.40 -29.55
C LYS A 118 -4.38 1.20 -28.58
N ILE A 119 -3.46 1.18 -27.62
CA ILE A 119 -3.39 0.14 -26.57
C ILE A 119 -4.30 0.59 -25.41
N THR A 120 -5.55 0.86 -25.70
CA THR A 120 -6.51 1.52 -24.80
C THR A 120 -6.96 0.60 -23.66
N SER A 121 -7.02 -0.71 -23.88
CA SER A 121 -7.57 -1.65 -22.89
C SER A 121 -6.65 -1.88 -21.69
N THR A 122 -5.36 -2.07 -21.93
CA THR A 122 -4.38 -2.33 -20.86
C THR A 122 -4.07 -1.06 -20.05
N PHE A 123 -4.14 0.09 -20.70
CA PHE A 123 -3.84 1.37 -20.08
C PHE A 123 -5.02 1.92 -19.26
N GLY A 124 -6.23 1.76 -19.75
CA GLY A 124 -7.45 2.04 -18.98
C GLY A 124 -7.48 1.22 -17.69
N THR A 125 -7.03 -0.03 -17.76
CA THR A 125 -6.91 -0.90 -16.58
C THR A 125 -5.83 -0.39 -15.61
N LEU A 126 -4.68 0.09 -16.10
CA LEU A 126 -3.60 0.62 -15.23
C LEU A 126 -3.98 1.98 -14.61
N ILE A 127 -4.69 2.84 -15.32
CA ILE A 127 -5.22 4.10 -14.76
C ILE A 127 -6.34 3.83 -13.77
N ALA A 128 -7.21 2.86 -14.05
CA ALA A 128 -8.21 2.40 -13.09
C ALA A 128 -7.56 1.81 -11.83
N ILE A 129 -6.42 1.14 -11.99
CA ILE A 129 -5.59 0.62 -10.92
C ILE A 129 -4.92 1.74 -10.14
N ALA A 130 -4.39 2.79 -10.79
CA ALA A 130 -3.83 3.96 -10.12
C ALA A 130 -4.91 4.77 -9.41
N ALA A 131 -6.05 4.95 -10.03
CA ALA A 131 -7.23 5.55 -9.41
C ALA A 131 -7.77 4.69 -8.25
N ALA A 132 -7.65 3.37 -8.37
CA ALA A 132 -7.98 2.40 -7.33
C ALA A 132 -6.91 2.30 -6.24
N ALA A 133 -5.66 2.57 -6.52
CA ALA A 133 -4.54 2.50 -5.58
C ALA A 133 -4.41 3.75 -4.69
N GLY A 134 -5.06 4.85 -5.05
CA GLY A 134 -5.27 5.97 -4.13
C GLY A 134 -6.22 5.63 -2.99
N GLY A 135 -6.31 4.36 -2.60
CA GLY A 135 -7.10 3.87 -1.47
C GLY A 135 -7.77 2.57 -1.74
N GLN A 136 -7.39 1.77 -2.77
CA GLN A 136 -8.11 0.52 -2.92
C GLN A 136 -7.66 -0.44 -3.98
N SER A 137 -7.95 -1.57 -3.66
CA SER A 137 -8.20 -2.85 -4.27
C SER A 137 -6.97 -3.65 -4.68
N THR A 138 -6.82 -4.59 -3.86
CA THR A 138 -5.98 -5.77 -3.99
C THR A 138 -6.14 -6.56 -5.28
N ALA A 139 -7.33 -6.52 -5.92
CA ALA A 139 -7.60 -7.32 -7.11
C ALA A 139 -7.22 -6.61 -8.43
N GLY A 140 -7.48 -5.32 -8.57
CA GLY A 140 -7.21 -4.60 -9.82
C GLY A 140 -5.70 -4.40 -10.06
N VAL A 141 -4.94 -4.04 -9.03
CA VAL A 141 -3.47 -3.97 -9.09
C VAL A 141 -2.87 -5.36 -9.31
N GLY A 142 -3.47 -6.41 -8.72
CA GLY A 142 -3.05 -7.79 -8.91
C GLY A 142 -3.20 -8.29 -10.34
N ILE A 143 -4.28 -7.97 -11.01
CA ILE A 143 -4.51 -8.38 -12.38
C ILE A 143 -3.53 -7.69 -13.33
N ALA A 144 -3.20 -6.41 -13.14
CA ALA A 144 -2.29 -5.71 -14.01
C ALA A 144 -0.80 -5.97 -13.73
N LEU A 145 -0.44 -6.24 -12.49
CA LEU A 145 0.96 -6.46 -12.09
C LEU A 145 1.28 -7.94 -11.87
N GLY A 146 0.33 -8.78 -11.53
CA GLY A 146 0.52 -10.20 -11.24
C GLY A 146 0.28 -11.12 -12.44
N THR A 147 -0.66 -10.82 -13.32
CA THR A 147 -0.71 -11.39 -14.66
C THR A 147 0.20 -10.57 -15.54
N ALA A 148 1.46 -10.50 -15.18
CA ALA A 148 2.44 -9.80 -15.97
C ALA A 148 2.38 -10.25 -17.43
N SER A 149 1.33 -9.79 -18.14
CA SER A 149 1.37 -9.80 -19.59
C SER A 149 2.64 -9.05 -19.98
N SER A 150 3.30 -9.49 -21.01
CA SER A 150 4.49 -8.80 -21.54
C SER A 150 4.24 -7.29 -21.73
N ALA A 151 2.99 -6.90 -22.02
CA ALA A 151 2.55 -5.53 -22.17
C ALA A 151 2.61 -4.74 -20.83
N GLY A 152 2.21 -5.30 -19.70
CA GLY A 152 2.29 -4.63 -18.39
C GLY A 152 3.75 -4.45 -17.94
N ARG A 153 4.62 -5.43 -18.20
CA ARG A 153 6.05 -5.32 -17.92
C ARG A 153 6.73 -4.25 -18.77
N ILE A 154 6.42 -4.19 -20.08
CA ILE A 154 6.95 -3.16 -20.99
C ILE A 154 6.47 -1.77 -20.56
N LEU A 155 5.27 -1.67 -20.03
CA LEU A 155 4.71 -0.39 -19.60
C LEU A 155 5.40 0.16 -18.34
N LEU A 156 5.86 -0.71 -17.43
CA LEU A 156 6.56 -0.29 -16.21
C LEU A 156 8.08 -0.16 -16.40
N ALA A 157 8.66 -0.75 -17.44
CA ALA A 157 10.09 -0.62 -17.69
C ALA A 157 10.46 0.77 -18.22
N HIS A 158 11.44 1.39 -17.60
CA HIS A 158 11.99 2.67 -18.01
C HIS A 158 13.13 2.50 -19.01
N THR A 159 13.32 3.50 -19.88
CA THR A 159 14.46 3.53 -20.77
C THR A 159 15.74 3.89 -20.00
N ARG A 160 16.91 3.54 -20.53
CA ARG A 160 18.20 3.90 -19.89
C ARG A 160 18.36 5.40 -19.69
N ASP A 161 17.89 6.20 -20.64
CA ASP A 161 17.96 7.67 -20.55
C ASP A 161 17.03 8.21 -19.45
N GLU A 162 15.83 7.64 -19.32
CA GLU A 162 14.90 7.97 -18.23
C GLU A 162 15.50 7.61 -16.88
N GLU A 163 16.14 6.44 -16.77
CA GLU A 163 16.81 5.99 -15.55
C GLU A 163 17.98 6.91 -15.16
N SER A 164 18.87 7.22 -16.13
CA SER A 164 19.99 8.13 -15.89
C SER A 164 19.52 9.53 -15.47
N SER A 165 18.45 10.03 -16.08
CA SER A 165 17.81 11.31 -15.72
C SER A 165 17.19 11.27 -14.32
N ALA A 166 16.55 10.15 -13.97
CA ALA A 166 15.96 9.97 -12.64
C ALA A 166 17.03 9.90 -11.54
N ASP A 167 18.12 9.17 -11.77
CA ASP A 167 19.26 9.09 -10.85
C ASP A 167 19.86 10.47 -10.54
N GLN A 168 20.13 11.26 -11.57
CA GLN A 168 20.67 12.62 -11.41
C GLN A 168 19.72 13.53 -10.64
N SER A 169 18.42 13.46 -10.94
CA SER A 169 17.41 14.24 -10.24
C SER A 169 17.27 13.78 -8.78
N ALA A 170 17.26 12.48 -8.52
CA ALA A 170 17.19 11.91 -7.18
C ALA A 170 18.38 12.36 -6.30
N ILE A 171 19.61 12.25 -6.82
CA ILE A 171 20.80 12.73 -6.11
C ILE A 171 20.68 14.21 -5.78
N ARG A 172 20.22 15.04 -6.73
CA ARG A 172 20.00 16.47 -6.51
C ARG A 172 18.91 16.73 -5.45
N TYR A 173 17.81 15.97 -5.44
CA TYR A 173 16.77 16.12 -4.41
C TYR A 173 17.29 15.75 -3.04
N MET A 174 18.05 14.68 -2.92
CA MET A 174 18.69 14.29 -1.67
C MET A 174 19.68 15.35 -1.17
N GLN A 175 20.49 15.93 -2.05
CA GLN A 175 21.38 17.05 -1.72
C GLN A 175 20.61 18.27 -1.20
N ASN A 176 19.57 18.71 -1.95
CA ASN A 176 18.77 19.87 -1.58
C ASN A 176 18.01 19.66 -0.26
N ALA A 177 17.70 18.41 0.08
CA ALA A 177 17.07 18.00 1.32
C ALA A 177 18.08 17.76 2.47
N ASN A 178 19.37 17.97 2.26
CA ASN A 178 20.45 17.63 3.21
C ASN A 178 20.42 16.16 3.66
N LEU A 179 20.19 15.25 2.71
CA LEU A 179 20.16 13.80 2.93
C LEU A 179 21.42 13.13 2.35
N ASN A 180 21.76 11.95 2.86
CA ASN A 180 22.91 11.17 2.39
C ASN A 180 22.65 10.58 1.00
N ALA A 181 23.07 11.28 -0.05
CA ALA A 181 22.92 10.82 -1.44
C ALA A 181 23.83 9.63 -1.80
N ASN A 182 24.88 9.31 -1.02
CA ASN A 182 25.69 8.10 -1.22
C ASN A 182 24.83 6.81 -1.06
N ALA A 183 23.71 6.90 -0.35
CA ALA A 183 22.78 5.80 -0.23
C ALA A 183 22.20 5.32 -1.58
N MET A 184 22.25 6.14 -2.64
CA MET A 184 21.89 5.70 -3.99
C MET A 184 22.83 4.60 -4.49
N THR A 185 24.15 4.77 -4.30
CA THR A 185 25.13 3.75 -4.69
C THR A 185 25.00 2.49 -3.83
N GLU A 186 24.71 2.64 -2.54
CA GLU A 186 24.44 1.50 -1.66
C GLU A 186 23.19 0.70 -2.10
N VAL A 187 22.16 1.36 -2.62
CA VAL A 187 20.98 0.70 -3.21
C VAL A 187 21.38 -0.04 -4.48
N PHE A 188 22.18 0.57 -5.35
CA PHE A 188 22.65 -0.08 -6.58
C PHE A 188 23.47 -1.34 -6.29
N GLU A 189 24.35 -1.32 -5.29
CA GLU A 189 25.11 -2.50 -4.86
C GLU A 189 24.20 -3.68 -4.48
N LYS A 190 23.04 -3.41 -3.86
CA LYS A 190 22.07 -4.47 -3.52
C LYS A 190 21.47 -5.14 -4.76
N PHE A 191 21.44 -4.44 -5.89
CA PHE A 191 20.89 -4.93 -7.14
C PHE A 191 21.98 -5.28 -8.19
N GLU A 192 23.25 -5.01 -7.93
CA GLU A 192 24.34 -5.26 -8.90
C GLU A 192 24.40 -6.73 -9.34
N GLN A 193 24.19 -7.67 -8.43
CA GLN A 193 24.18 -9.10 -8.75
C GLN A 193 23.03 -9.49 -9.70
N GLN A 194 21.96 -8.71 -9.77
CA GLN A 194 20.83 -8.95 -10.65
C GLN A 194 21.16 -8.70 -12.12
N VAL A 195 22.16 -7.84 -12.40
CA VAL A 195 22.57 -7.46 -13.78
C VAL A 195 23.01 -8.69 -14.60
N ASN A 196 23.59 -9.70 -13.95
CA ASN A 196 24.08 -10.91 -14.59
C ASN A 196 23.04 -12.05 -14.67
N LEU A 197 21.85 -11.86 -14.10
CA LEU A 197 20.79 -12.86 -14.15
C LEU A 197 19.97 -12.73 -15.44
N ARG A 198 19.42 -13.86 -15.89
CA ARG A 198 18.39 -13.83 -16.94
C ARG A 198 17.20 -13.00 -16.46
N VAL A 199 16.55 -12.29 -17.37
CA VAL A 199 15.44 -11.37 -17.06
C VAL A 199 14.34 -12.04 -16.25
N GLU A 200 14.06 -13.31 -16.49
CA GLU A 200 13.04 -14.09 -15.76
C GLU A 200 13.38 -14.27 -14.28
N ASN A 201 14.67 -14.28 -13.95
CA ASN A 201 15.20 -14.53 -12.60
C ASN A 201 15.57 -13.23 -11.86
N GLN A 202 15.40 -12.06 -12.50
CA GLN A 202 15.66 -10.77 -11.87
C GLN A 202 14.50 -10.35 -10.98
N GLU A 203 14.81 -9.64 -9.91
CA GLU A 203 13.79 -8.97 -9.09
C GLU A 203 12.99 -7.95 -9.93
N PRO A 204 11.71 -7.74 -9.63
CA PRO A 204 10.88 -6.80 -10.38
C PRO A 204 11.47 -5.40 -10.49
N TYR A 205 12.14 -4.90 -9.45
CA TYR A 205 12.82 -3.59 -9.47
C TYR A 205 13.93 -3.53 -10.53
N ALA A 206 14.79 -4.53 -10.59
CA ALA A 206 15.86 -4.58 -11.59
C ALA A 206 15.32 -4.69 -13.03
N ARG A 207 14.12 -5.22 -13.20
CA ARG A 207 13.45 -5.30 -14.52
C ARG A 207 12.77 -4.00 -14.93
N SER A 208 12.15 -3.29 -13.98
CA SER A 208 11.49 -1.99 -14.23
C SER A 208 12.50 -0.85 -14.32
N HIS A 209 13.60 -0.94 -13.57
CA HIS A 209 14.70 0.03 -13.51
C HIS A 209 16.02 -0.64 -13.91
N PRO A 210 16.27 -0.90 -15.20
CA PRO A 210 17.46 -1.62 -15.64
C PRO A 210 18.74 -0.93 -15.16
N LEU A 211 19.48 -1.62 -14.31
CA LEU A 211 20.76 -1.16 -13.80
C LEU A 211 21.88 -1.61 -14.74
N ASP A 212 22.75 -0.68 -15.11
CA ASP A 212 23.95 -0.97 -15.84
C ASP A 212 25.19 -0.32 -15.20
N ARG A 213 26.38 -0.70 -15.68
CA ARG A 213 27.65 -0.21 -15.13
C ARG A 213 27.85 1.29 -15.32
N ASP A 214 27.23 1.89 -16.31
CA ASP A 214 27.36 3.32 -16.60
C ASP A 214 26.55 4.13 -15.60
N ARG A 215 25.33 3.69 -15.23
CA ARG A 215 24.52 4.26 -14.17
C ARG A 215 25.26 4.21 -12.81
N ILE A 216 25.81 3.03 -12.46
CA ILE A 216 26.58 2.86 -11.21
C ILE A 216 27.75 3.84 -11.19
N ARG A 217 28.57 3.88 -12.24
CA ARG A 217 29.73 4.78 -12.36
C ARG A 217 29.34 6.27 -12.30
N ALA A 218 28.24 6.64 -12.96
CA ALA A 218 27.74 8.01 -12.94
C ALA A 218 27.29 8.43 -11.55
N ALA A 219 26.48 7.61 -10.87
CA ALA A 219 26.04 7.86 -9.50
C ALA A 219 27.23 7.95 -8.54
N THR A 220 28.17 7.01 -8.61
CA THR A 220 29.40 7.03 -7.78
C THR A 220 30.21 8.32 -7.97
N ARG A 221 30.40 8.77 -9.22
CA ARG A 221 31.10 10.04 -9.49
C ARG A 221 30.35 11.25 -8.93
N LEU A 222 29.04 11.30 -9.10
CA LEU A 222 28.23 12.41 -8.59
C LEU A 222 28.22 12.47 -7.06
N THR A 223 28.19 11.31 -6.40
CA THR A 223 28.10 11.25 -4.93
C THR A 223 29.47 11.37 -4.25
N ALA A 224 30.58 10.95 -4.91
CA ALA A 224 31.93 11.03 -4.36
C ALA A 224 32.40 12.47 -4.03
N MET A 225 31.80 13.48 -4.67
CA MET A 225 32.13 14.89 -4.46
C MET A 225 31.25 15.54 -3.36
N LEU A 226 30.34 14.78 -2.76
CA LEU A 226 29.40 15.29 -1.78
C LEU A 226 29.96 15.22 -0.37
N PRO A 227 29.59 16.16 0.52
CA PRO A 227 29.99 16.11 1.91
C PRO A 227 29.40 14.87 2.61
N ASN A 228 30.10 14.39 3.63
CA ASN A 228 29.56 13.35 4.50
C ASN A 228 28.38 13.89 5.30
N TYR A 229 27.23 13.31 5.10
CA TYR A 229 26.02 13.69 5.83
C TYR A 229 25.92 12.91 7.15
N VAL A 230 25.60 13.62 8.21
CA VAL A 230 25.27 13.00 9.50
C VAL A 230 23.86 12.43 9.41
N THR A 231 23.70 11.18 9.81
CA THR A 231 22.38 10.53 9.84
C THR A 231 21.45 11.31 10.77
N ASN A 232 20.32 11.81 10.26
CA ASN A 232 19.30 12.44 11.07
C ASN A 232 18.69 11.40 12.04
N PRO A 233 18.77 11.63 13.37
CA PRO A 233 18.22 10.70 14.35
C PRO A 233 16.71 10.46 14.18
N GLU A 234 15.96 11.45 13.72
CA GLU A 234 14.53 11.35 13.45
C GLU A 234 14.25 10.41 12.28
N HIS A 235 15.00 10.53 11.18
CA HIS A 235 14.85 9.62 10.04
C HIS A 235 15.21 8.18 10.43
N LYS A 236 16.27 8.02 11.25
CA LYS A 236 16.63 6.70 11.79
C LYS A 236 15.51 6.13 12.65
N TYR A 237 14.85 6.95 13.47
CA TYR A 237 13.71 6.54 14.27
C TYR A 237 12.54 6.06 13.39
N TRP A 238 12.12 6.84 12.39
CA TRP A 238 11.01 6.49 11.52
C TRP A 238 11.29 5.23 10.69
N PHE A 239 12.51 5.08 10.17
CA PHE A 239 12.92 3.86 9.49
C PHE A 239 12.91 2.64 10.42
N SER A 240 13.45 2.78 11.62
CA SER A 240 13.45 1.68 12.60
C SER A 240 12.03 1.30 13.02
N ARG A 241 11.13 2.27 13.10
CA ARG A 241 9.72 2.07 13.45
C ARG A 241 9.00 1.25 12.38
N ILE A 242 9.07 1.67 11.12
CA ILE A 242 8.46 0.94 10.01
C ILE A 242 9.06 -0.45 9.85
N TYR A 243 10.39 -0.56 9.91
CA TYR A 243 11.08 -1.84 9.81
C TYR A 243 10.64 -2.81 10.91
N THR A 244 10.56 -2.33 12.15
CA THR A 244 10.15 -3.14 13.30
C THR A 244 8.72 -3.64 13.15
N LYS A 245 7.78 -2.76 12.82
CA LYS A 245 6.36 -3.14 12.66
C LYS A 245 6.19 -4.09 11.49
N LEU A 246 6.75 -3.74 10.33
CA LEU A 246 6.64 -4.53 9.11
C LEU A 246 7.29 -5.91 9.25
N SER A 247 8.49 -6.00 9.82
CA SER A 247 9.16 -7.29 10.03
C SER A 247 8.43 -8.17 11.04
N ALA A 248 7.83 -7.59 12.10
CA ALA A 248 7.06 -8.33 13.09
C ALA A 248 5.78 -8.95 12.49
N PHE A 249 5.18 -8.31 11.48
CA PHE A 249 4.05 -8.87 10.75
C PHE A 249 4.45 -9.82 9.62
N SER A 250 5.63 -9.64 9.00
CA SER A 250 6.03 -10.38 7.80
C SER A 250 6.85 -11.63 8.08
N TYR A 251 7.76 -11.60 9.06
CA TYR A 251 8.62 -12.74 9.38
C TYR A 251 7.97 -13.71 10.36
N ALA A 252 8.59 -14.87 10.58
CA ALA A 252 8.14 -15.84 11.58
C ALA A 252 8.06 -15.16 12.96
N PRO A 253 7.00 -15.39 13.74
CA PRO A 253 6.85 -14.75 15.05
C PRO A 253 7.99 -15.07 16.01
N GLU A 254 8.55 -16.29 15.94
CA GLU A 254 9.68 -16.74 16.75
C GLU A 254 10.94 -15.92 16.42
N TRP A 255 11.17 -15.60 15.15
CA TRP A 255 12.23 -14.69 14.74
C TRP A 255 12.03 -13.32 15.37
N ALA A 256 10.82 -12.78 15.28
CA ALA A 256 10.50 -11.46 15.82
C ALA A 256 10.70 -11.39 17.34
N LEU A 257 10.41 -12.46 18.10
CA LEU A 257 10.64 -12.49 19.54
C LEU A 257 12.12 -12.40 19.93
N ASN A 258 13.01 -12.93 19.08
CA ASN A 258 14.44 -13.07 19.38
C ASN A 258 15.33 -11.95 18.84
N GLN A 259 14.77 -10.95 18.14
CA GLN A 259 15.57 -9.86 17.59
C GLN A 259 16.02 -8.88 18.69
N PRO A 260 17.31 -8.51 18.77
CA PRO A 260 17.75 -7.50 19.69
C PRO A 260 17.30 -6.10 19.25
N THR A 261 17.01 -5.24 20.21
CA THR A 261 16.84 -3.80 19.99
C THR A 261 17.14 -3.04 21.27
N SER A 262 17.78 -1.88 21.15
CA SER A 262 18.03 -0.98 22.26
C SER A 262 16.85 -0.06 22.60
N ASN A 263 15.82 -0.02 21.73
CA ASN A 263 14.65 0.81 21.94
C ASN A 263 13.50 -0.02 22.53
N ILE A 264 13.17 0.26 23.79
CA ILE A 264 12.14 -0.45 24.53
C ILE A 264 10.76 -0.39 23.85
N ASN A 265 10.41 0.74 23.21
CA ASN A 265 9.14 0.89 22.52
C ASN A 265 9.04 -0.06 21.33
N PHE A 266 10.12 -0.19 20.56
CA PHE A 266 10.20 -1.10 19.42
C PHE A 266 10.21 -2.56 19.88
N GLU A 267 10.87 -2.85 21.01
CA GLU A 267 10.85 -4.18 21.60
C GLU A 267 9.42 -4.60 22.01
N LEU A 268 8.72 -3.73 22.75
CA LEU A 268 7.35 -3.99 23.19
C LEU A 268 6.39 -4.14 22.01
N MET A 269 6.47 -3.25 21.02
CA MET A 269 5.67 -3.34 19.80
C MET A 269 5.87 -4.66 19.07
N ARG A 270 7.12 -5.02 18.79
CA ARG A 270 7.48 -6.26 18.09
C ARG A 270 7.02 -7.50 18.83
N LYS A 271 7.29 -7.57 20.15
CA LYS A 271 6.87 -8.69 21.00
C LYS A 271 5.35 -8.79 21.13
N ALA A 272 4.64 -7.64 21.19
CA ALA A 272 3.17 -7.62 21.18
C ALA A 272 2.60 -8.23 19.90
N ILE A 273 3.10 -7.80 18.74
CA ILE A 273 2.70 -8.32 17.43
C ILE A 273 3.02 -9.81 17.32
N ALA A 274 4.24 -10.22 17.69
CA ALA A 274 4.65 -11.63 17.60
C ALA A 274 3.79 -12.54 18.50
N ASN A 275 3.54 -12.16 19.76
CA ASN A 275 2.67 -12.94 20.66
C ASN A 275 1.21 -12.96 20.17
N HIS A 276 0.72 -11.87 19.60
CA HIS A 276 -0.59 -11.83 18.96
C HIS A 276 -0.70 -12.86 17.83
N ARG A 277 0.29 -12.89 16.94
CA ARG A 277 0.35 -13.86 15.81
C ARG A 277 0.51 -15.32 16.26
N LEU A 278 1.09 -15.55 17.42
CA LEU A 278 1.17 -16.87 18.07
C LEU A 278 -0.11 -17.28 18.83
N GLY A 279 -1.14 -16.40 18.83
CA GLY A 279 -2.37 -16.66 19.62
C GLY A 279 -2.19 -16.49 21.13
N GLN A 280 -1.06 -15.93 21.59
CA GLN A 280 -0.78 -15.69 23.01
C GLN A 280 -1.41 -14.35 23.45
N SER A 281 -2.75 -14.29 23.42
CA SER A 281 -3.54 -13.08 23.54
C SER A 281 -3.23 -12.24 24.78
N GLU A 282 -3.15 -12.86 25.95
CA GLU A 282 -2.93 -12.12 27.21
C GLU A 282 -1.54 -11.47 27.25
N LYS A 283 -0.50 -12.19 26.74
CA LYS A 283 0.84 -11.63 26.64
C LYS A 283 0.89 -10.46 25.65
N ALA A 284 0.23 -10.59 24.50
CA ALA A 284 0.16 -9.53 23.52
C ALA A 284 -0.51 -8.27 24.09
N ILE A 285 -1.64 -8.45 24.80
CA ILE A 285 -2.39 -7.36 25.43
C ILE A 285 -1.58 -6.70 26.56
N ASP A 286 -0.85 -7.46 27.36
CA ASP A 286 0.03 -6.91 28.42
C ASP A 286 1.14 -6.06 27.82
N LEU A 287 1.84 -6.59 26.80
CA LEU A 287 2.96 -5.90 26.12
C LEU A 287 2.51 -4.60 25.46
N ILE A 288 1.39 -4.62 24.71
CA ILE A 288 0.89 -3.40 24.07
C ILE A 288 0.33 -2.41 25.09
N SER A 289 -0.18 -2.89 26.23
CA SER A 289 -0.63 -2.02 27.31
C SER A 289 0.53 -1.30 28.00
N LYS A 290 1.66 -1.98 28.19
CA LYS A 290 2.91 -1.36 28.65
C LYS A 290 3.40 -0.31 27.66
N LEU A 291 3.35 -0.60 26.35
CA LEU A 291 3.77 0.34 25.32
C LEU A 291 2.94 1.63 25.33
N VAL A 292 1.60 1.54 25.35
CA VAL A 292 0.76 2.75 25.41
C VAL A 292 0.89 3.50 26.73
N ALA A 293 1.25 2.83 27.83
CA ALA A 293 1.55 3.49 29.09
C ALA A 293 2.87 4.31 29.02
N LEU A 294 3.88 3.81 28.32
CA LEU A 294 5.14 4.52 28.07
C LEU A 294 4.97 5.67 27.05
N GLN A 295 4.09 5.51 26.09
CA GLN A 295 3.86 6.45 24.99
C GLN A 295 2.36 6.82 24.87
N PRO A 296 1.77 7.48 25.89
CA PRO A 296 0.32 7.69 25.93
C PRO A 296 -0.21 8.66 24.88
N LYS A 297 0.66 9.46 24.27
CA LYS A 297 0.31 10.44 23.23
C LYS A 297 0.53 9.93 21.79
N ASP A 298 0.97 8.69 21.60
CA ASP A 298 1.18 8.10 20.27
C ASP A 298 -0.10 7.44 19.78
N PRO A 299 -0.79 7.98 18.75
CA PRO A 299 -2.07 7.45 18.26
C PRO A 299 -1.93 6.06 17.67
N TYR A 300 -0.78 5.75 17.08
CA TYR A 300 -0.54 4.50 16.35
C TYR A 300 -0.34 3.30 17.29
N TYR A 301 0.21 3.52 18.47
CA TYR A 301 0.28 2.48 19.49
C TYR A 301 -1.10 2.18 20.09
N TRP A 302 -1.95 3.20 20.23
CA TRP A 302 -3.34 3.00 20.62
C TRP A 302 -4.14 2.31 19.53
N GLU A 303 -3.90 2.63 18.27
CA GLU A 303 -4.49 1.94 17.11
C GLU A 303 -4.10 0.46 17.11
N LEU A 304 -2.80 0.13 17.23
CA LEU A 304 -2.31 -1.25 17.30
C LEU A 304 -2.91 -2.01 18.50
N LYS A 305 -3.06 -1.34 19.65
CA LYS A 305 -3.76 -1.91 20.82
C LYS A 305 -5.22 -2.20 20.48
N GLY A 306 -5.89 -1.28 19.79
CA GLY A 306 -7.25 -1.45 19.31
C GLY A 306 -7.40 -2.67 18.40
N GLN A 307 -6.48 -2.82 17.45
CA GLN A 307 -6.44 -3.96 16.53
C GLN A 307 -6.25 -5.28 17.29
N ILE A 308 -5.22 -5.39 18.14
CA ILE A 308 -4.96 -6.60 18.93
C ILE A 308 -6.17 -6.97 19.79
N LEU A 309 -6.79 -6.00 20.47
CA LEU A 309 -7.98 -6.23 21.29
C LEU A 309 -9.18 -6.67 20.45
N LEU A 310 -9.39 -6.06 19.30
CA LEU A 310 -10.51 -6.38 18.39
C LEU A 310 -10.41 -7.81 17.87
N GLU A 311 -9.24 -8.21 17.41
CA GLU A 311 -8.98 -9.55 16.88
C GLU A 311 -9.04 -10.63 17.97
N ASN A 312 -8.74 -10.25 19.24
CA ASN A 312 -8.93 -11.10 20.42
C ASN A 312 -10.34 -10.99 21.03
N ARG A 313 -11.32 -10.42 20.31
CA ARG A 313 -12.73 -10.30 20.72
C ARG A 313 -12.95 -9.51 22.00
N ARG A 314 -12.00 -8.69 22.43
CA ARG A 314 -12.11 -7.78 23.58
C ARG A 314 -12.78 -6.45 23.15
N TYR A 315 -13.96 -6.54 22.56
CA TYR A 315 -14.62 -5.46 21.80
C TYR A 315 -14.74 -4.14 22.57
N SER A 316 -15.19 -4.18 23.84
CA SER A 316 -15.35 -2.95 24.64
C SER A 316 -14.02 -2.22 24.90
N LEU A 317 -12.93 -2.99 25.07
CA LEU A 317 -11.59 -2.42 25.24
C LEU A 317 -11.02 -1.93 23.91
N ALA A 318 -11.29 -2.62 22.81
CA ALA A 318 -10.92 -2.19 21.47
C ALA A 318 -11.54 -0.85 21.11
N ILE A 319 -12.85 -0.67 21.35
CA ILE A 319 -13.56 0.59 21.14
C ILE A 319 -12.89 1.74 21.92
N LYS A 320 -12.54 1.53 23.21
CA LYS A 320 -11.86 2.54 24.02
C LYS A 320 -10.46 2.88 23.48
N ALA A 321 -9.71 1.87 23.02
CA ALA A 321 -8.38 2.08 22.46
C ALA A 321 -8.45 2.89 21.15
N TYR A 322 -9.33 2.52 20.21
CA TYR A 322 -9.56 3.26 18.98
C TYR A 322 -10.10 4.67 19.23
N GLN A 323 -11.01 4.85 20.21
CA GLN A 323 -11.48 6.16 20.61
C GLN A 323 -10.33 7.06 21.08
N THR A 324 -9.37 6.51 21.82
CA THR A 324 -8.17 7.26 22.25
C THR A 324 -7.30 7.59 21.03
N ALA A 325 -7.06 6.63 20.15
CA ALA A 325 -6.30 6.85 18.91
C ALA A 325 -6.92 7.96 18.04
N THR A 326 -8.25 7.93 17.86
CA THR A 326 -8.99 8.95 17.11
C THR A 326 -8.92 10.34 17.76
N LYS A 327 -8.92 10.44 19.10
CA LYS A 327 -8.74 11.73 19.79
C LYS A 327 -7.35 12.31 19.59
N LEU A 328 -6.33 11.46 19.46
CA LEU A 328 -4.93 11.87 19.27
C LEU A 328 -4.62 12.22 17.81
N ASP A 329 -5.23 11.53 16.84
CA ASP A 329 -5.12 11.80 15.40
C ASP A 329 -6.52 11.72 14.74
N PRO A 330 -7.33 12.79 14.83
CA PRO A 330 -8.72 12.78 14.38
C PRO A 330 -8.90 12.76 12.87
N ASN A 331 -7.86 13.12 12.10
CA ASN A 331 -7.93 13.21 10.64
C ASN A 331 -7.30 11.99 9.95
N ASN A 332 -7.07 10.90 10.66
CA ASN A 332 -6.50 9.70 10.10
C ASN A 332 -7.59 8.72 9.64
N PRO A 333 -7.79 8.54 8.32
CA PRO A 333 -8.89 7.71 7.81
C PRO A 333 -8.78 6.24 8.23
N LEU A 334 -7.56 5.71 8.39
CA LEU A 334 -7.35 4.31 8.78
C LEU A 334 -7.69 4.08 10.26
N ILE A 335 -7.34 5.02 11.14
CA ILE A 335 -7.72 4.98 12.55
C ILE A 335 -9.25 5.09 12.68
N LEU A 336 -9.87 6.02 11.96
CA LEU A 336 -11.34 6.17 11.92
C LEU A 336 -12.00 4.90 11.37
N GLY A 337 -11.46 4.30 10.30
CA GLY A 337 -11.95 3.05 9.74
C GLY A 337 -11.91 1.89 10.74
N GLY A 338 -10.79 1.76 11.48
CA GLY A 338 -10.64 0.79 12.58
C GLY A 338 -11.62 1.03 13.72
N TYR A 339 -11.83 2.29 14.10
CA TYR A 339 -12.80 2.67 15.12
C TYR A 339 -14.23 2.33 14.70
N GLY A 340 -14.63 2.69 13.47
CA GLY A 340 -15.93 2.33 12.92
C GLY A 340 -16.16 0.82 12.89
N LYS A 341 -15.16 0.04 12.46
CA LYS A 341 -15.19 -1.43 12.49
C LYS A 341 -15.40 -1.95 13.94
N ALA A 342 -14.68 -1.40 14.90
CA ALA A 342 -14.80 -1.81 16.30
C ALA A 342 -16.20 -1.52 16.87
N LEU A 343 -16.78 -0.37 16.55
CA LEU A 343 -18.15 -0.01 16.96
C LEU A 343 -19.19 -0.99 16.42
N LEU A 344 -19.07 -1.40 15.15
CA LEU A 344 -19.99 -2.36 14.52
C LEU A 344 -20.01 -3.73 15.20
N THR A 345 -18.95 -4.13 15.92
CA THR A 345 -18.94 -5.43 16.63
C THR A 345 -19.94 -5.52 17.76
N LYS A 346 -20.38 -4.40 18.33
CA LYS A 346 -21.36 -4.36 19.45
C LYS A 346 -22.81 -4.46 19.01
N ASN A 347 -23.11 -4.23 17.76
CA ASN A 347 -24.45 -4.29 17.15
C ASN A 347 -25.57 -3.65 18.01
N SER A 348 -25.29 -2.53 18.66
CA SER A 348 -26.30 -1.72 19.34
C SER A 348 -26.68 -0.52 18.48
N GLN A 349 -27.92 -0.01 18.62
CA GLN A 349 -28.38 1.15 17.86
C GLN A 349 -27.45 2.35 18.01
N ILE A 350 -26.99 2.64 19.23
CA ILE A 350 -26.08 3.74 19.54
C ILE A 350 -24.75 3.56 18.78
N ASN A 351 -24.16 2.37 18.88
CA ASN A 351 -22.88 2.10 18.22
C ASN A 351 -23.01 2.08 16.69
N ASN A 352 -24.13 1.63 16.15
CA ASN A 352 -24.37 1.63 14.70
C ASN A 352 -24.48 3.07 14.14
N ILE A 353 -25.14 3.97 14.88
CA ILE A 353 -25.23 5.40 14.51
C ILE A 353 -23.85 6.05 14.56
N GLU A 354 -23.09 5.82 15.63
CA GLU A 354 -21.75 6.36 15.77
C GLU A 354 -20.80 5.78 14.71
N ALA A 355 -20.84 4.47 14.45
CA ALA A 355 -20.06 3.84 13.41
C ALA A 355 -20.32 4.45 12.02
N LEU A 356 -21.60 4.67 11.68
CA LEU A 356 -21.97 5.29 10.40
C LEU A 356 -21.39 6.72 10.28
N LYS A 357 -21.46 7.52 11.38
CA LYS A 357 -20.88 8.86 11.39
C LYS A 357 -19.37 8.81 11.14
N ILE A 358 -18.64 8.01 11.92
CA ILE A 358 -17.18 7.88 11.86
C ILE A 358 -16.70 7.33 10.52
N LEU A 359 -17.40 6.32 9.97
CA LEU A 359 -17.04 5.73 8.68
C LEU A 359 -17.31 6.67 7.50
N LYS A 360 -18.32 7.53 7.57
CA LYS A 360 -18.52 8.62 6.59
C LYS A 360 -17.37 9.63 6.64
N GLU A 361 -16.91 9.98 7.83
CA GLU A 361 -15.76 10.86 8.02
C GLU A 361 -14.49 10.21 7.45
N ALA A 362 -14.24 8.93 7.73
CA ALA A 362 -13.14 8.17 7.15
C ALA A 362 -13.22 8.15 5.61
N GLN A 363 -14.40 7.91 5.03
CA GLN A 363 -14.62 7.94 3.58
C GLN A 363 -14.33 9.32 2.96
N ASN A 364 -14.68 10.40 3.64
CA ASN A 364 -14.42 11.76 3.15
C ASN A 364 -12.90 12.06 3.10
N LEU A 365 -12.12 11.49 4.02
CA LEU A 365 -10.66 11.64 4.08
C LEU A 365 -9.93 10.69 3.12
N ASP A 366 -10.44 9.46 2.99
CA ASP A 366 -9.93 8.46 2.04
C ASP A 366 -11.10 7.66 1.45
N GLY A 367 -11.69 8.20 0.40
CA GLY A 367 -12.84 7.62 -0.30
C GLY A 367 -12.52 6.34 -1.07
N LYS A 368 -11.25 5.94 -1.06
CA LYS A 368 -10.77 4.82 -1.86
C LYS A 368 -10.21 3.67 -1.02
N ASP A 369 -10.50 3.55 0.25
CA ASP A 369 -10.12 2.41 1.07
C ASP A 369 -11.19 1.32 1.07
N ALA A 370 -10.84 0.11 0.59
CA ALA A 370 -11.78 -1.01 0.44
C ALA A 370 -12.32 -1.52 1.79
N VAL A 371 -11.56 -1.36 2.88
CA VAL A 371 -11.98 -1.77 4.23
C VAL A 371 -12.96 -0.76 4.79
N ILE A 372 -12.70 0.54 4.60
CA ILE A 372 -13.63 1.61 4.97
C ILE A 372 -14.95 1.44 4.23
N LEU A 373 -14.93 1.23 2.90
CA LEU A 373 -16.14 1.02 2.11
C LEU A 373 -16.91 -0.24 2.52
N HIS A 374 -16.22 -1.33 2.86
CA HIS A 374 -16.87 -2.53 3.37
C HIS A 374 -17.63 -2.25 4.67
N ASN A 375 -16.94 -1.67 5.63
CA ASN A 375 -17.53 -1.34 6.94
C ASN A 375 -18.65 -0.28 6.82
N LEU A 376 -18.48 0.68 5.91
CA LEU A 376 -19.50 1.69 5.62
C LEU A 376 -20.75 1.06 5.00
N GLY A 377 -20.60 0.11 4.07
CA GLY A 377 -21.71 -0.67 3.51
C GLY A 377 -22.48 -1.41 4.61
N GLU A 378 -21.78 -2.01 5.57
CA GLU A 378 -22.41 -2.66 6.74
C GLU A 378 -23.13 -1.65 7.63
N ALA A 379 -22.50 -0.50 7.93
CA ALA A 379 -23.11 0.56 8.75
C ALA A 379 -24.39 1.13 8.11
N PHE A 380 -24.38 1.36 6.79
CA PHE A 380 -25.56 1.78 6.04
C PHE A 380 -26.67 0.74 6.09
N SER A 381 -26.31 -0.54 5.86
CA SER A 381 -27.28 -1.65 5.90
C SER A 381 -27.97 -1.75 7.27
N ARG A 382 -27.21 -1.67 8.37
CA ARG A 382 -27.75 -1.69 9.74
C ARG A 382 -28.59 -0.46 10.09
N SER A 383 -28.41 0.62 9.34
CA SER A 383 -29.19 1.86 9.48
C SER A 383 -30.38 1.94 8.51
N GLY A 384 -30.70 0.85 7.78
CA GLY A 384 -31.80 0.78 6.82
C GLY A 384 -31.54 1.54 5.51
N GLN A 385 -30.33 2.09 5.30
CA GLN A 385 -29.97 2.88 4.11
C GLN A 385 -29.46 1.95 2.97
N ASN A 386 -30.32 1.05 2.52
CA ASN A 386 -29.95 -0.05 1.60
C ASN A 386 -29.38 0.41 0.25
N GLY A 387 -29.82 1.56 -0.29
CA GLY A 387 -29.25 2.13 -1.53
C GLY A 387 -27.82 2.58 -1.35
N GLN A 388 -27.50 3.26 -0.24
CA GLN A 388 -26.13 3.67 0.11
C GLN A 388 -25.25 2.47 0.41
N ALA A 389 -25.79 1.44 1.08
CA ALA A 389 -25.07 0.19 1.34
C ALA A 389 -24.66 -0.50 0.02
N ALA A 390 -25.59 -0.62 -0.91
CA ALA A 390 -25.31 -1.21 -2.21
C ALA A 390 -24.26 -0.41 -3.00
N LEU A 391 -24.32 0.93 -2.95
CA LEU A 391 -23.34 1.80 -3.60
C LEU A 391 -21.94 1.61 -2.99
N ALA A 392 -21.80 1.64 -1.65
CA ALA A 392 -20.50 1.44 -1.00
C ALA A 392 -19.88 0.08 -1.35
N ILE A 393 -20.69 -0.96 -1.46
CA ILE A 393 -20.23 -2.30 -1.90
C ILE A 393 -19.88 -2.31 -3.38
N ALA A 394 -20.62 -1.58 -4.23
CA ALA A 394 -20.30 -1.44 -5.66
C ALA A 394 -18.95 -0.75 -5.85
N GLU A 395 -18.72 0.37 -5.16
CA GLU A 395 -17.47 1.10 -5.15
C GLU A 395 -16.31 0.21 -4.68
N ARG A 396 -16.51 -0.55 -3.61
CA ARG A 396 -15.52 -1.51 -3.14
C ARG A 396 -15.15 -2.55 -4.21
N TYR A 397 -16.13 -3.15 -4.88
CA TYR A 397 -15.86 -4.12 -5.94
C TYR A 397 -15.17 -3.48 -7.15
N ALA A 398 -15.58 -2.27 -7.53
CA ALA A 398 -14.92 -1.51 -8.60
C ALA A 398 -13.44 -1.28 -8.29
N LEU A 399 -13.13 -0.94 -7.04
CA LEU A 399 -11.75 -0.78 -6.57
C LEU A 399 -10.97 -2.09 -6.54
N GLN A 400 -11.65 -3.21 -6.35
CA GLN A 400 -11.06 -4.55 -6.42
C GLN A 400 -10.94 -5.09 -7.85
N GLY A 401 -11.34 -4.31 -8.87
CA GLY A 401 -11.34 -4.75 -10.26
C GLY A 401 -12.41 -5.81 -10.57
N ASP A 402 -13.26 -6.15 -9.59
CA ASP A 402 -14.38 -7.06 -9.79
C ASP A 402 -15.58 -6.31 -10.40
N MET A 403 -15.43 -5.94 -11.66
CA MET A 403 -16.41 -5.13 -12.36
C MET A 403 -17.78 -5.81 -12.49
N LYS A 404 -17.80 -7.14 -12.56
CA LYS A 404 -19.06 -7.90 -12.63
C LYS A 404 -19.92 -7.65 -11.38
N ASN A 405 -19.32 -7.81 -10.20
CA ASN A 405 -20.01 -7.58 -8.94
C ASN A 405 -20.21 -6.09 -8.66
N ALA A 406 -19.30 -5.22 -9.09
CA ALA A 406 -19.45 -3.77 -9.00
C ALA A 406 -20.71 -3.30 -9.73
N VAL A 407 -20.88 -3.67 -11.00
CA VAL A 407 -22.07 -3.33 -11.82
C VAL A 407 -23.35 -3.94 -11.24
N LEU A 408 -23.30 -5.17 -10.73
CA LEU A 408 -24.45 -5.80 -10.08
C LEU A 408 -24.94 -4.99 -8.86
N GLN A 409 -24.03 -4.58 -7.99
CA GLN A 409 -24.37 -3.79 -6.80
C GLN A 409 -24.72 -2.35 -7.16
N ALA A 410 -24.09 -1.76 -8.18
CA ALA A 410 -24.44 -0.43 -8.67
C ALA A 410 -25.88 -0.39 -9.25
N LYS A 411 -26.31 -1.41 -10.01
CA LYS A 411 -27.70 -1.54 -10.47
C LYS A 411 -28.69 -1.69 -9.31
N ARG A 412 -28.31 -2.38 -8.25
CA ARG A 412 -29.12 -2.45 -7.03
C ARG A 412 -29.22 -1.08 -6.35
N ALA A 413 -28.11 -0.34 -6.27
CA ALA A 413 -28.11 1.02 -5.73
C ALA A 413 -28.98 1.97 -6.58
N ASP A 414 -28.85 1.92 -7.91
CA ASP A 414 -29.65 2.69 -8.87
C ASP A 414 -31.16 2.52 -8.67
N SER A 415 -31.62 1.29 -8.44
CA SER A 415 -33.05 0.99 -8.25
C SER A 415 -33.63 1.53 -6.93
N ILE A 416 -32.79 1.89 -5.95
CA ILE A 416 -33.23 2.31 -4.59
C ILE A 416 -32.94 3.78 -4.32
N LEU A 417 -31.85 4.31 -4.87
CA LEU A 417 -31.42 5.68 -4.60
C LEU A 417 -32.30 6.71 -5.32
N PRO A 418 -32.54 7.90 -4.72
CA PRO A 418 -33.26 8.97 -5.38
C PRO A 418 -32.57 9.38 -6.69
N ARG A 419 -33.28 9.35 -7.80
CA ARG A 419 -32.75 9.74 -9.10
C ARG A 419 -32.22 11.16 -9.08
N GLY A 420 -31.07 11.40 -9.71
CA GLY A 420 -30.38 12.69 -9.74
C GLY A 420 -29.59 13.04 -8.49
N SER A 421 -29.63 12.21 -7.42
CA SER A 421 -28.77 12.41 -6.26
C SER A 421 -27.30 12.11 -6.60
N ALA A 422 -26.35 12.72 -5.88
CA ALA A 422 -24.93 12.45 -6.06
C ALA A 422 -24.57 10.95 -5.88
N ALA A 423 -25.24 10.27 -4.97
CA ALA A 423 -25.07 8.81 -4.79
C ALA A 423 -25.59 8.01 -5.99
N TRP A 424 -26.74 8.41 -6.54
CA TRP A 424 -27.28 7.80 -7.74
C TRP A 424 -26.35 8.02 -8.95
N GLN A 425 -25.80 9.24 -9.12
CA GLN A 425 -24.83 9.54 -10.19
C GLN A 425 -23.60 8.65 -10.10
N ARG A 426 -23.03 8.47 -8.90
CA ARG A 426 -21.89 7.55 -8.70
C ARG A 426 -22.23 6.10 -9.08
N ALA A 427 -23.45 5.64 -8.80
CA ALA A 427 -23.90 4.32 -9.23
C ALA A 427 -23.97 4.23 -10.75
N GLN A 428 -24.48 5.28 -11.43
CA GLN A 428 -24.52 5.36 -12.91
C GLN A 428 -23.11 5.34 -13.50
N ASP A 429 -22.15 6.06 -12.89
CA ASP A 429 -20.76 6.05 -13.34
C ASP A 429 -20.18 4.63 -13.36
N ILE A 430 -20.46 3.81 -12.34
CA ILE A 430 -20.03 2.40 -12.31
C ILE A 430 -20.75 1.58 -13.39
N ILE A 431 -22.03 1.84 -13.65
CA ILE A 431 -22.82 1.06 -14.64
C ILE A 431 -22.36 1.33 -16.07
N TYR A 432 -22.03 2.58 -16.42
CA TYR A 432 -21.82 3.01 -17.79
C TYR A 432 -20.36 3.22 -18.21
N HIS A 433 -19.43 3.39 -17.26
CA HIS A 433 -18.01 3.61 -17.58
C HIS A 433 -17.18 2.33 -17.50
N PHE A 434 -17.80 1.23 -17.19
CA PHE A 434 -17.22 -0.10 -17.13
C PHE A 434 -18.15 -1.15 -17.77
#